data_5fa7c521da80b9feaa95c765133f7998
#
_entry.id   5fa7c521da80b9feaa95c765133f7998
#
_cell.length_a   1.000
_cell.length_b   1.000
_cell.length_c   1.000
_cell.angle_alpha   90.00
_cell.angle_beta   90.00
_cell.angle_gamma   90.00
#
_symmetry.space_group_name_H-M   'P 1'
#
loop_
_entity.id
_entity.type
_entity.pdbx_description
1 polymer ?
#
loop_
_entity_poly.entity_id
_entity_poly.type
_entity_poly.pdbx_seq_one_letter_code
_entity_poly.pdbx_strand_id
1 'polypeptide(L)'
;MLLAAILLKATYAYAASPDDGGAASITAAMGQGSYHLGGTADHVRIATINRADVDENKIIVTVEIDPGFHINANPASSDYLIPTTLNMTDQTPLRVIYPEPVRFKPKFADEALDVYEGTIRITAEFPRGALARIRYLFGIVTAQACTDVICLPPADLALPQ
;
A
#
# COMPACT_ATOMS: atom_id res chain seq x y z
N MET A 1 -13.60 -1.40 74.24
CA MET A 1 -13.26 -2.40 73.19
C MET A 1 -13.58 -1.76 71.87
N LEU A 2 -12.54 -1.20 71.22
CA LEU A 2 -12.65 -0.62 69.85
C LEU A 2 -12.22 -1.68 68.81
N LEU A 3 -13.13 -2.05 67.91
CA LEU A 3 -12.82 -2.83 66.72
C LEU A 3 -12.44 -1.90 65.61
N ALA A 4 -11.20 -1.94 65.15
CA ALA A 4 -10.69 -1.24 64.00
C ALA A 4 -11.00 -2.07 62.76
N ALA A 5 -11.85 -1.56 61.85
CA ALA A 5 -12.10 -2.13 60.54
C ALA A 5 -10.99 -1.69 59.57
N ILE A 6 -10.21 -2.68 59.10
CA ILE A 6 -9.19 -2.49 58.05
C ILE A 6 -9.89 -2.59 56.70
N LEU A 7 -10.01 -1.43 56.00
CA LEU A 7 -10.46 -1.34 54.62
C LEU A 7 -9.29 -1.68 53.69
N LEU A 8 -9.32 -2.87 53.12
CA LEU A 8 -8.40 -3.25 52.04
C LEU A 8 -8.85 -2.58 50.74
N LYS A 9 -8.13 -1.54 50.28
CA LYS A 9 -8.32 -0.98 48.96
C LYS A 9 -7.59 -1.86 47.94
N ALA A 10 -8.36 -2.60 47.17
CA ALA A 10 -7.85 -3.29 45.98
C ALA A 10 -7.66 -2.27 44.87
N THR A 11 -6.42 -1.92 44.58
CA THR A 11 -6.07 -1.18 43.37
C THR A 11 -6.06 -2.14 42.17
N TYR A 12 -7.09 -2.08 41.34
CA TYR A 12 -7.05 -2.71 40.04
C TYR A 12 -6.07 -1.93 39.14
N ALA A 13 -4.92 -2.50 38.90
CA ALA A 13 -4.05 -2.06 37.83
C ALA A 13 -4.68 -2.49 36.50
N TYR A 14 -5.22 -1.54 35.74
CA TYR A 14 -5.62 -1.73 34.38
C TYR A 14 -4.34 -1.85 33.53
N ALA A 15 -4.02 -3.08 33.14
CA ALA A 15 -2.97 -3.30 32.14
C ALA A 15 -3.51 -2.83 30.79
N ALA A 16 -3.02 -1.69 30.31
CA ALA A 16 -3.22 -1.27 28.93
C ALA A 16 -2.59 -2.32 28.01
N SER A 17 -3.40 -2.94 27.14
CA SER A 17 -2.89 -3.72 26.04
C SER A 17 -2.21 -2.76 25.06
N PRO A 18 -0.97 -2.99 24.64
CA PRO A 18 -0.41 -2.25 23.53
C PRO A 18 -1.12 -2.72 22.26
N ASP A 19 -1.92 -1.86 21.65
CA ASP A 19 -2.34 -1.96 20.25
C ASP A 19 -1.11 -1.67 19.39
N ASP A 20 -0.25 -2.65 19.28
CA ASP A 20 0.85 -2.62 18.34
C ASP A 20 0.31 -3.06 16.99
N GLY A 21 0.10 -2.06 16.11
CA GLY A 21 -0.09 -2.29 14.68
C GLY A 21 1.02 -3.20 14.16
N GLY A 22 0.64 -4.46 13.88
CA GLY A 22 1.58 -5.55 13.71
C GLY A 22 2.54 -5.38 12.56
N ALA A 23 3.77 -4.98 12.88
CA ALA A 23 4.91 -5.27 12.04
C ALA A 23 5.25 -6.75 12.22
N ALA A 24 5.08 -7.55 11.17
CA ALA A 24 5.42 -8.95 11.19
C ALA A 24 6.94 -9.11 11.26
N SER A 25 7.45 -9.50 12.43
CA SER A 25 8.86 -9.84 12.61
C SER A 25 9.08 -11.28 12.14
N ILE A 26 9.84 -11.46 11.07
CA ILE A 26 10.29 -12.79 10.64
C ILE A 26 11.66 -13.04 11.26
N THR A 27 11.72 -13.91 12.25
CA THR A 27 12.98 -14.36 12.84
C THR A 27 13.51 -15.51 12.00
N ALA A 28 14.49 -15.25 11.15
CA ALA A 28 15.23 -16.30 10.45
C ALA A 28 16.22 -16.95 11.43
N ALA A 29 16.07 -18.23 11.70
CA ALA A 29 16.93 -19.02 12.56
C ALA A 29 18.25 -19.38 11.86
N MET A 30 19.11 -18.39 11.58
CA MET A 30 20.55 -18.56 11.29
C MET A 30 21.21 -17.19 11.42
N GLY A 31 21.82 -16.89 12.59
CA GLY A 31 22.71 -15.76 12.77
C GLY A 31 22.02 -14.43 13.02
N GLN A 32 22.05 -14.00 14.22
CA GLN A 32 21.85 -12.67 14.83
C GLN A 32 21.57 -11.48 13.89
N GLY A 33 20.34 -11.40 13.39
CA GLY A 33 19.81 -10.24 12.69
C GLY A 33 18.32 -10.39 12.50
N SER A 34 17.51 -9.67 13.25
CA SER A 34 16.09 -9.53 12.94
C SER A 34 15.97 -8.57 11.75
N TYR A 35 15.60 -9.10 10.59
CA TYR A 35 15.28 -8.27 9.43
C TYR A 35 13.84 -7.80 9.55
N HIS A 36 13.63 -6.52 9.82
CA HIS A 36 12.34 -5.87 9.71
C HIS A 36 12.12 -5.51 8.23
N LEU A 37 11.31 -6.27 7.52
CA LEU A 37 10.96 -5.97 6.13
C LEU A 37 9.91 -4.86 6.03
N GLY A 38 9.32 -4.42 7.13
CA GLY A 38 8.25 -3.43 7.12
C GLY A 38 6.96 -3.91 6.44
N GLY A 39 6.12 -2.98 6.02
CA GLY A 39 4.92 -3.22 5.21
C GLY A 39 5.09 -2.68 3.77
N THR A 40 4.10 -2.90 2.92
CA THR A 40 4.12 -2.36 1.55
C THR A 40 4.30 -0.84 1.53
N ALA A 41 3.70 -0.10 2.46
CA ALA A 41 3.82 1.36 2.53
C ALA A 41 5.23 1.88 2.87
N ASP A 42 6.12 1.01 3.36
CA ASP A 42 7.52 1.37 3.60
C ASP A 42 8.37 1.32 2.32
N HIS A 43 7.89 0.64 1.27
CA HIS A 43 8.61 0.38 0.03
C HIS A 43 7.93 0.90 -1.23
N VAL A 44 6.67 1.35 -1.10
CA VAL A 44 5.87 1.89 -2.21
C VAL A 44 5.26 3.21 -1.77
N ARG A 45 5.46 4.26 -2.58
CA ARG A 45 4.92 5.59 -2.28
C ARG A 45 4.34 6.26 -3.52
N ILE A 46 3.39 7.15 -3.29
CA ILE A 46 2.89 8.04 -4.34
C ILE A 46 3.80 9.27 -4.39
N ALA A 47 4.57 9.39 -5.45
CA ALA A 47 5.53 10.47 -5.60
C ALA A 47 4.86 11.79 -6.03
N THR A 48 3.99 11.73 -7.04
CA THR A 48 3.31 12.92 -7.57
C THR A 48 1.95 12.58 -8.17
N ILE A 49 1.08 13.60 -8.22
CA ILE A 49 -0.12 13.63 -9.04
C ILE A 49 -0.03 14.83 -9.97
N ASN A 50 -0.09 14.59 -11.26
CA ASN A 50 -0.04 15.64 -12.27
C ASN A 50 -1.30 15.63 -13.13
N ARG A 51 -1.83 16.81 -13.42
CA ARG A 51 -2.83 16.99 -14.48
C ARG A 51 -2.09 17.02 -15.81
N ALA A 52 -2.36 16.03 -16.67
CA ALA A 52 -1.53 15.76 -17.85
C ALA A 52 -2.00 16.47 -19.12
N ASP A 53 -3.14 17.16 -19.08
CA ASP A 53 -3.80 17.60 -20.30
C ASP A 53 -4.39 19.00 -20.13
N VAL A 54 -4.30 19.79 -21.20
CA VAL A 54 -4.81 21.17 -21.25
C VAL A 54 -6.32 21.23 -21.04
N ASP A 55 -7.04 20.16 -21.41
CA ASP A 55 -8.48 20.03 -21.20
C ASP A 55 -8.85 19.55 -19.79
N GLU A 56 -7.85 19.37 -18.92
CA GLU A 56 -8.01 18.97 -17.52
C GLU A 56 -8.85 17.69 -17.32
N ASN A 57 -8.78 16.75 -18.25
CA ASN A 57 -9.55 15.52 -18.19
C ASN A 57 -8.70 14.27 -17.84
N LYS A 58 -7.41 14.44 -17.59
CA LYS A 58 -6.48 13.36 -17.23
C LYS A 58 -5.64 13.71 -16.02
N ILE A 59 -5.41 12.72 -15.18
CA ILE A 59 -4.39 12.76 -14.14
C ILE A 59 -3.39 11.64 -14.35
N ILE A 60 -2.14 11.90 -13.97
CA ILE A 60 -1.09 10.91 -13.90
C ILE A 60 -0.66 10.79 -12.44
N VAL A 61 -0.81 9.60 -11.89
CA VAL A 61 -0.33 9.23 -10.57
C VAL A 61 1.01 8.52 -10.75
N THR A 62 2.08 9.10 -10.22
CA THR A 62 3.41 8.49 -10.24
C THR A 62 3.62 7.72 -8.95
N VAL A 63 3.90 6.42 -9.09
CA VAL A 63 4.19 5.52 -7.98
C VAL A 63 5.66 5.13 -8.05
N GLU A 64 6.36 5.21 -6.93
CA GLU A 64 7.74 4.78 -6.79
C GLU A 64 7.81 3.53 -5.93
N ILE A 65 8.58 2.55 -6.40
CA ILE A 65 8.79 1.25 -5.79
C ILE A 65 10.28 1.15 -5.50
N ASP A 66 10.63 0.80 -4.27
CA ASP A 66 12.01 0.70 -3.83
C ASP A 66 12.77 -0.41 -4.60
N PRO A 67 14.09 -0.25 -4.81
CA PRO A 67 14.92 -1.27 -5.43
C PRO A 67 14.84 -2.61 -4.69
N GLY A 68 14.70 -3.71 -5.44
CA GLY A 68 14.55 -5.06 -4.90
C GLY A 68 13.11 -5.45 -4.55
N PHE A 69 12.16 -4.51 -4.72
CA PHE A 69 10.74 -4.77 -4.62
C PHE A 69 10.04 -4.62 -5.97
N HIS A 70 8.92 -5.31 -6.11
CA HIS A 70 7.96 -5.16 -7.20
C HIS A 70 6.55 -5.17 -6.62
N ILE A 71 5.59 -4.67 -7.38
CA ILE A 71 4.16 -4.77 -7.09
C ILE A 71 3.45 -5.50 -8.23
N ASN A 72 2.37 -6.21 -7.91
CA ASN A 72 1.65 -6.95 -8.94
C ASN A 72 1.04 -6.02 -9.99
N ALA A 73 1.03 -6.45 -11.24
CA ALA A 73 0.41 -5.71 -12.33
C ALA A 73 -1.13 -5.66 -12.20
N ASN A 74 -1.77 -4.90 -13.08
CA ASN A 74 -3.20 -4.91 -13.24
C ASN A 74 -3.55 -5.21 -14.72
N PRO A 75 -4.19 -6.36 -15.01
CA PRO A 75 -4.60 -7.39 -14.05
C PRO A 75 -3.40 -8.14 -13.43
N ALA A 76 -3.62 -8.74 -12.23
CA ALA A 76 -2.62 -9.61 -11.63
C ALA A 76 -2.56 -10.94 -12.39
N SER A 77 -1.38 -11.59 -12.37
CA SER A 77 -1.14 -12.86 -13.07
C SER A 77 -1.87 -14.05 -12.47
N SER A 78 -2.44 -13.90 -11.25
CA SER A 78 -3.16 -14.97 -10.55
C SER A 78 -4.16 -14.39 -9.56
N ASP A 79 -5.24 -15.14 -9.29
CA ASP A 79 -6.35 -14.73 -8.43
C ASP A 79 -5.98 -14.56 -6.95
N TYR A 80 -4.87 -15.18 -6.51
CA TYR A 80 -4.38 -15.02 -5.13
C TYR A 80 -3.45 -13.81 -4.96
N LEU A 81 -3.07 -13.12 -6.03
CA LEU A 81 -2.25 -11.92 -6.00
C LEU A 81 -3.13 -10.68 -5.93
N ILE A 82 -2.72 -9.71 -5.14
CA ILE A 82 -3.42 -8.43 -5.03
C ILE A 82 -2.97 -7.52 -6.18
N PRO A 83 -3.84 -7.20 -7.16
CA PRO A 83 -3.48 -6.31 -8.25
C PRO A 83 -3.25 -4.88 -7.75
N THR A 84 -2.37 -4.15 -8.41
CA THR A 84 -2.27 -2.70 -8.20
C THR A 84 -3.52 -2.02 -8.75
N THR A 85 -4.24 -1.25 -7.93
CA THR A 85 -5.44 -0.52 -8.36
C THR A 85 -5.39 0.94 -7.96
N LEU A 86 -5.93 1.81 -8.81
CA LEU A 86 -6.20 3.21 -8.50
C LEU A 86 -7.71 3.42 -8.38
N ASN A 87 -8.17 3.79 -7.21
CA ASN A 87 -9.56 4.13 -6.93
C ASN A 87 -9.68 5.60 -6.55
N MET A 88 -10.50 6.35 -7.28
CA MET A 88 -10.79 7.76 -6.99
C MET A 88 -12.06 7.85 -6.14
N THR A 89 -12.04 8.69 -5.10
CA THR A 89 -13.16 8.79 -4.16
C THR A 89 -14.24 9.74 -4.66
N ASP A 90 -13.85 10.92 -5.14
CA ASP A 90 -14.81 11.99 -5.45
C ASP A 90 -15.24 12.05 -6.92
N GLN A 91 -14.47 11.40 -7.80
CA GLN A 91 -14.70 11.40 -9.22
C GLN A 91 -14.48 10.01 -9.80
N THR A 92 -15.46 9.52 -10.55
CA THR A 92 -15.32 8.23 -11.23
C THR A 92 -14.63 8.46 -12.57
N PRO A 93 -13.43 7.90 -12.81
CA PRO A 93 -12.79 7.97 -14.11
C PRO A 93 -13.56 7.15 -15.15
N LEU A 94 -13.50 7.56 -16.41
CA LEU A 94 -14.00 6.77 -17.54
C LEU A 94 -13.19 5.49 -17.72
N ARG A 95 -11.87 5.62 -17.49
CA ARG A 95 -10.95 4.48 -17.48
C ARG A 95 -9.70 4.80 -16.67
N VAL A 96 -9.05 3.75 -16.19
CA VAL A 96 -7.72 3.79 -15.59
C VAL A 96 -6.80 2.98 -16.49
N ILE A 97 -5.67 3.58 -16.86
CA ILE A 97 -4.67 2.97 -17.74
C ILE A 97 -3.43 2.70 -16.91
N TYR A 98 -3.05 1.45 -16.84
CA TYR A 98 -1.84 0.98 -16.17
C TYR A 98 -0.71 0.84 -17.19
N PRO A 99 0.56 0.96 -16.77
CA PRO A 99 1.70 0.78 -17.66
C PRO A 99 1.83 -0.69 -18.10
N GLU A 100 2.61 -0.91 -19.15
CA GLU A 100 2.99 -2.26 -19.55
C GLU A 100 3.80 -2.92 -18.42
N PRO A 101 3.43 -4.15 -18.01
CA PRO A 101 4.15 -4.87 -16.96
C PRO A 101 5.47 -5.44 -17.48
N VAL A 102 6.36 -5.74 -16.54
CA VAL A 102 7.54 -6.55 -16.78
C VAL A 102 7.33 -7.98 -16.32
N ARG A 103 7.90 -8.94 -17.03
CA ARG A 103 7.84 -10.35 -16.64
C ARG A 103 8.92 -10.63 -15.60
N PHE A 104 8.52 -11.07 -14.43
CA PHE A 104 9.39 -11.39 -13.30
C PHE A 104 9.13 -12.81 -12.80
N LYS A 105 10.18 -13.57 -12.52
CA LYS A 105 10.07 -14.92 -11.97
C LYS A 105 10.60 -14.98 -10.53
N PRO A 106 9.72 -14.85 -9.53
CA PRO A 106 10.10 -14.99 -8.12
C PRO A 106 10.38 -16.47 -7.78
N LYS A 107 11.11 -16.70 -6.69
CA LYS A 107 11.44 -18.05 -6.22
C LYS A 107 10.24 -18.82 -5.66
N PHE A 108 9.19 -18.10 -5.28
CA PHE A 108 7.96 -18.71 -4.73
C PHE A 108 6.91 -19.08 -5.77
N ALA A 109 7.10 -18.72 -7.04
CA ALA A 109 6.15 -19.01 -8.11
C ALA A 109 6.75 -19.91 -9.19
N ASP A 110 5.94 -20.84 -9.70
CA ASP A 110 6.37 -21.73 -10.78
C ASP A 110 6.44 -21.02 -12.12
N GLU A 111 5.60 -20.01 -12.33
CA GLU A 111 5.52 -19.23 -13.57
C GLU A 111 6.00 -17.78 -13.34
N ALA A 112 6.36 -17.12 -14.44
CA ALA A 112 6.68 -15.70 -14.39
C ALA A 112 5.41 -14.88 -14.22
N LEU A 113 5.49 -13.87 -13.34
CA LEU A 113 4.41 -12.96 -13.02
C LEU A 113 4.56 -11.64 -13.78
N ASP A 114 3.45 -10.98 -14.06
CA ASP A 114 3.42 -9.62 -14.56
C ASP A 114 3.46 -8.67 -13.38
N VAL A 115 4.49 -7.82 -13.31
CA VAL A 115 4.75 -6.94 -12.18
C VAL A 115 5.14 -5.53 -12.64
N TYR A 116 5.14 -4.59 -11.71
CA TYR A 116 5.72 -3.26 -11.89
C TYR A 116 6.91 -3.09 -10.95
N GLU A 117 7.96 -2.40 -11.45
CA GLU A 117 9.18 -2.10 -10.73
C GLU A 117 9.59 -0.64 -10.92
N GLY A 118 10.37 -0.10 -9.99
CA GLY A 118 10.94 1.23 -10.07
C GLY A 118 9.86 2.32 -10.06
N THR A 119 9.85 3.18 -11.08
CA THR A 119 8.87 4.28 -11.17
C THR A 119 7.85 4.01 -12.25
N ILE A 120 6.59 3.95 -11.88
CA ILE A 120 5.48 3.73 -12.81
C ILE A 120 4.52 4.91 -12.84
N ARG A 121 3.72 4.98 -13.90
CA ARG A 121 2.68 6.00 -14.08
C ARG A 121 1.35 5.34 -14.38
N ILE A 122 0.35 5.63 -13.54
CA ILE A 122 -1.04 5.22 -13.72
C ILE A 122 -1.81 6.42 -14.20
N THR A 123 -2.52 6.32 -15.32
CA THR A 123 -3.30 7.42 -15.89
C THR A 123 -4.79 7.17 -15.65
N ALA A 124 -5.49 8.12 -15.05
CA ALA A 124 -6.94 8.12 -14.98
C ALA A 124 -7.52 9.19 -15.91
N GLU A 125 -8.46 8.80 -16.76
CA GLU A 125 -9.16 9.67 -17.70
C GLU A 125 -10.59 9.92 -17.24
N PHE A 126 -11.02 11.16 -17.29
CA PHE A 126 -12.32 11.63 -16.81
C PHE A 126 -13.15 12.23 -17.94
N PRO A 127 -14.46 12.42 -17.77
CA PRO A 127 -15.25 13.23 -18.69
C PRO A 127 -14.66 14.63 -18.83
N ARG A 128 -14.77 15.22 -20.04
CA ARG A 128 -14.27 16.56 -20.31
C ARG A 128 -14.84 17.58 -19.30
N GLY A 129 -13.95 18.37 -18.71
CA GLY A 129 -14.31 19.39 -17.73
C GLY A 129 -14.60 18.87 -16.33
N ALA A 130 -14.55 17.55 -16.09
CA ALA A 130 -14.82 16.98 -14.77
C ALA A 130 -13.83 17.48 -13.71
N LEU A 131 -12.59 17.75 -14.10
CA LEU A 131 -11.52 18.20 -13.20
C LEU A 131 -11.39 19.73 -13.11
N ALA A 132 -12.11 20.50 -13.93
CA ALA A 132 -11.91 21.95 -14.07
C ALA A 132 -12.15 22.76 -12.77
N ARG A 133 -13.01 22.25 -11.87
CA ARG A 133 -13.35 22.91 -10.60
C ARG A 133 -12.84 22.17 -9.37
N ILE A 134 -12.11 21.07 -9.58
CA ILE A 134 -11.59 20.24 -8.51
C ILE A 134 -10.23 20.77 -8.08
N ARG A 135 -10.10 21.16 -6.82
CA ARG A 135 -8.85 21.66 -6.26
C ARG A 135 -7.99 20.51 -5.72
N TYR A 136 -8.63 19.57 -5.04
CA TYR A 136 -7.98 18.41 -4.43
C TYR A 136 -8.53 17.13 -5.07
N LEU A 137 -7.67 16.15 -5.22
CA LEU A 137 -8.00 14.85 -5.81
C LEU A 137 -7.85 13.78 -4.73
N PHE A 138 -8.96 13.19 -4.32
CA PHE A 138 -8.95 12.12 -3.33
C PHE A 138 -9.01 10.76 -4.02
N GLY A 139 -8.15 9.88 -3.58
CA GLY A 139 -8.08 8.52 -4.10
C GLY A 139 -7.04 7.70 -3.38
N ILE A 140 -7.01 6.43 -3.71
CA ILE A 140 -6.17 5.42 -3.08
C ILE A 140 -5.54 4.56 -4.17
N VAL A 141 -4.24 4.31 -4.05
CA VAL A 141 -3.57 3.24 -4.78
C VAL A 141 -3.44 2.07 -3.82
N THR A 142 -4.13 0.97 -4.10
CA THR A 142 -3.91 -0.30 -3.40
C THR A 142 -2.79 -1.04 -4.10
N ALA A 143 -1.79 -1.49 -3.35
CA ALA A 143 -0.66 -2.26 -3.86
C ALA A 143 -0.20 -3.31 -2.86
N GLN A 144 0.55 -4.31 -3.35
CA GLN A 144 1.23 -5.30 -2.53
C GLN A 144 2.68 -5.42 -2.99
N ALA A 145 3.62 -5.00 -2.13
CA ALA A 145 5.04 -5.13 -2.41
C ALA A 145 5.53 -6.55 -2.15
N CYS A 146 6.29 -7.07 -3.09
CA CYS A 146 6.90 -8.39 -3.02
C CYS A 146 8.40 -8.30 -3.33
N THR A 147 9.18 -9.20 -2.75
CA THR A 147 10.55 -9.51 -3.16
C THR A 147 10.54 -10.79 -4.00
N ASP A 148 11.71 -11.30 -4.36
CA ASP A 148 11.84 -12.61 -5.03
C ASP A 148 11.48 -13.81 -4.13
N VAL A 149 11.20 -13.59 -2.85
CA VAL A 149 10.99 -14.63 -1.83
C VAL A 149 9.65 -14.52 -1.11
N ILE A 150 9.17 -13.29 -0.87
CA ILE A 150 8.00 -13.04 -0.02
C ILE A 150 7.21 -11.81 -0.49
N CYS A 151 5.89 -11.86 -0.32
CA CYS A 151 5.02 -10.70 -0.44
C CYS A 151 4.67 -10.15 0.95
N LEU A 152 4.73 -8.82 1.08
CA LEU A 152 4.33 -8.10 2.28
C LEU A 152 2.79 -7.94 2.33
N PRO A 153 2.21 -7.62 3.48
CA PRO A 153 0.80 -7.26 3.54
C PRO A 153 0.51 -6.10 2.58
N PRO A 154 -0.64 -6.14 1.86
CA PRO A 154 -1.03 -5.04 0.97
C PRO A 154 -1.26 -3.75 1.74
N ALA A 155 -1.14 -2.61 1.07
CA ALA A 155 -1.41 -1.31 1.64
C ALA A 155 -2.25 -0.43 0.71
N ASP A 156 -3.05 0.42 1.34
CA ASP A 156 -3.79 1.49 0.70
C ASP A 156 -3.02 2.80 0.86
N LEU A 157 -2.49 3.31 -0.26
CA LEU A 157 -1.67 4.51 -0.31
C LEU A 157 -2.54 5.69 -0.76
N ALA A 158 -2.80 6.62 0.15
CA ALA A 158 -3.58 7.81 -0.17
C ALA A 158 -2.83 8.73 -1.14
N LEU A 159 -3.57 9.34 -2.07
CA LEU A 159 -3.01 10.36 -2.95
C LEU A 159 -2.59 11.60 -2.15
N PRO A 160 -1.41 12.19 -2.40
CA PRO A 160 -0.97 13.42 -1.75
C PRO A 160 -1.86 14.61 -2.15
N GLN A 161 -2.02 15.58 -1.23
CA GLN A 161 -2.86 16.77 -1.42
C GLN A 161 -2.02 18.01 -1.73
#